data_d140069d2179c2156996f0043c6bb589
#
_entry.id   d140069d2179c2156996f0043c6bb589
#
_cell.length_a   1.000
_cell.length_b   1.000
_cell.length_c   1.000
_cell.angle_alpha   90.00
_cell.angle_beta   90.00
_cell.angle_gamma   90.00
#
_symmetry.space_group_name_H-M   'P 1'
#
loop_
_entity.id
_entity.type
_entity.pdbx_description
1 polymer ?
#
loop_
_entity_poly.entity_id
_entity_poly.type
_entity_poly.pdbx_seq_one_letter_code
_entity_poly.pdbx_strand_id
1 'polypeptide(L)'
;YDVKDNRVVFPVKSDGKIVDATGRAIFKKLPKWKRYGNSDLPYSFGCGSIAVVVEDCVSAVIVGSGVYVGVAVLGTSLSNSHKRFLSQFSTAIIALDPDALPKTLSFAKELRTYVKDVKILKLKDDIKYRLEEDRIKLTQITPKEI
;
A
#
# COMPACT_ATOMS: atom_id res chain seq x y z
N TYR A 1 18.38 6.69 -3.67
CA TYR A 1 18.80 7.32 -2.40
C TYR A 1 19.06 8.80 -2.61
N ASP A 2 18.51 9.63 -1.75
CA ASP A 2 18.74 11.07 -1.76
C ASP A 2 19.89 11.39 -0.82
N VAL A 3 21.07 11.66 -1.37
CA VAL A 3 22.31 11.93 -0.61
C VAL A 3 22.22 13.24 0.15
N LYS A 4 21.59 14.26 -0.43
CA LYS A 4 21.49 15.59 0.21
C LYS A 4 20.61 15.58 1.45
N ASP A 5 19.50 14.84 1.39
CA ASP A 5 18.49 14.82 2.44
C ASP A 5 18.51 13.52 3.26
N ASN A 6 19.41 12.59 2.96
CA ASN A 6 19.54 11.29 3.63
C ASN A 6 18.21 10.54 3.73
N ARG A 7 17.64 10.24 2.56
CA ARG A 7 16.37 9.52 2.46
C ARG A 7 16.46 8.33 1.53
N VAL A 8 15.82 7.25 1.90
CA VAL A 8 15.52 6.16 0.97
C VAL A 8 14.34 6.61 0.11
N VAL A 9 14.51 6.55 -1.20
CA VAL A 9 13.54 7.08 -2.17
C VAL A 9 12.76 5.93 -2.81
N PHE A 10 11.44 6.07 -2.79
CA PHE A 10 10.51 5.14 -3.41
C PHE A 10 9.86 5.83 -4.61
N PRO A 11 10.21 5.43 -5.85
CA PRO A 11 9.65 6.07 -7.04
C PRO A 11 8.18 5.69 -7.25
N VAL A 12 7.37 6.69 -7.56
CA VAL A 12 5.97 6.52 -7.92
C VAL A 12 5.87 6.49 -9.45
N LYS A 13 5.27 5.45 -9.98
CA LYS A 13 5.19 5.22 -11.42
C LYS A 13 3.75 5.34 -11.93
N SER A 14 3.63 5.79 -13.17
CA SER A 14 2.41 5.73 -13.95
C SER A 14 2.77 5.28 -15.37
N ASP A 15 2.12 4.21 -15.84
CA ASP A 15 2.38 3.61 -17.15
C ASP A 15 3.88 3.27 -17.36
N GLY A 16 4.53 2.73 -16.34
CA GLY A 16 5.94 2.35 -16.38
C GLY A 16 6.94 3.51 -16.28
N LYS A 17 6.46 4.75 -16.20
CA LYS A 17 7.32 5.94 -16.08
C LYS A 17 7.29 6.48 -14.65
N ILE A 18 8.44 6.95 -14.16
CA ILE A 18 8.54 7.61 -12.87
C ILE A 18 7.94 9.01 -12.99
N VAL A 19 6.88 9.28 -12.24
CA VAL A 19 6.18 10.58 -12.26
C VAL A 19 6.32 11.36 -10.95
N ASP A 20 6.74 10.69 -9.89
CA ASP A 20 6.93 11.28 -8.57
C ASP A 20 7.80 10.36 -7.72
N ALA A 21 8.05 10.76 -6.49
CA ALA A 21 8.76 9.94 -5.50
C ALA A 21 8.38 10.34 -4.09
N THR A 22 8.54 9.40 -3.16
CA THR A 22 8.42 9.65 -1.73
C THR A 22 9.68 9.16 -1.03
N GLY A 23 10.16 9.89 -0.05
CA GLY A 23 11.41 9.60 0.64
C GLY A 23 11.22 9.40 2.13
N ARG A 24 11.81 8.32 2.65
CA ARG A 24 11.82 7.97 4.07
C ARG A 24 13.13 8.43 4.70
N ALA A 25 13.08 9.25 5.74
CA ALA A 25 14.25 9.68 6.48
C ALA A 25 14.94 8.47 7.15
N ILE A 26 16.27 8.37 7.03
CA ILE A 26 17.06 7.31 7.66
C ILE A 26 17.40 7.68 9.09
N PHE A 27 17.63 8.96 9.34
CA PHE A 27 17.93 9.48 10.67
C PHE A 27 16.68 10.13 11.29
N LYS A 28 16.74 10.46 12.58
CA LYS A 28 15.67 11.23 13.25
C LYS A 28 15.59 12.62 12.65
N LYS A 29 14.85 12.74 11.54
CA LYS A 29 14.67 13.95 10.76
C LYS A 29 13.20 14.12 10.43
N LEU A 30 12.70 15.34 10.48
CA LEU A 30 11.34 15.67 10.08
C LEU A 30 11.34 16.38 8.72
N PRO A 31 10.35 16.13 7.90
CA PRO A 31 9.31 15.11 8.06
C PRO A 31 9.87 13.69 7.88
N LYS A 32 9.28 12.73 8.58
CA LYS A 32 9.64 11.31 8.47
C LYS A 32 9.50 10.80 7.03
N TRP A 33 8.44 11.19 6.36
CA TRP A 33 8.17 10.95 4.94
C TRP A 33 8.08 12.27 4.19
N LYS A 34 8.68 12.33 3.01
CA LYS A 34 8.68 13.52 2.15
C LYS A 34 8.18 13.15 0.76
N ARG A 35 7.21 13.91 0.25
CA ARG A 35 6.79 13.84 -1.14
C ARG A 35 7.62 14.81 -1.96
N TYR A 36 8.21 14.32 -3.06
CA TYR A 36 9.09 15.15 -3.89
C TYR A 36 8.33 15.99 -4.91
N GLY A 37 7.19 15.48 -5.40
CA GLY A 37 6.35 16.16 -6.36
C GLY A 37 4.93 16.40 -5.85
N ASN A 38 4.01 16.61 -6.77
CA ASN A 38 2.61 16.97 -6.49
C ASN A 38 1.60 15.88 -6.85
N SER A 39 2.08 14.70 -7.27
CA SER A 39 1.18 13.59 -7.60
C SER A 39 0.51 13.04 -6.34
N ASP A 40 -0.75 12.67 -6.46
CA ASP A 40 -1.49 11.95 -5.42
C ASP A 40 -1.61 10.45 -5.71
N LEU A 41 -0.86 9.95 -6.69
CA LEU A 41 -0.80 8.53 -7.00
C LEU A 41 -0.20 7.73 -5.84
N PRO A 42 -0.66 6.47 -5.64
CA PRO A 42 -0.05 5.63 -4.62
C PRO A 42 1.30 5.10 -5.09
N TYR A 43 2.16 4.74 -4.14
CA TYR A 43 3.31 3.91 -4.44
C TYR A 43 2.86 2.46 -4.55
N SER A 44 3.27 1.76 -5.58
CA SER A 44 2.97 0.33 -5.75
C SER A 44 4.22 -0.48 -6.02
N PHE A 45 4.23 -1.72 -5.56
CA PHE A 45 5.33 -2.64 -5.75
C PHE A 45 4.79 -4.05 -6.02
N GLY A 46 5.33 -4.68 -7.07
CA GLY A 46 4.89 -6.01 -7.52
C GLY A 46 4.12 -5.95 -8.82
N CYS A 47 3.81 -7.10 -9.38
CA CYS A 47 3.10 -7.22 -10.66
C CYS A 47 1.97 -8.26 -10.64
N GLY A 48 1.47 -8.59 -9.46
CA GLY A 48 0.38 -9.55 -9.30
C GLY A 48 -0.99 -8.98 -9.63
N SER A 49 -2.02 -9.78 -9.40
CA SER A 49 -3.42 -9.45 -9.71
C SER A 49 -4.23 -9.00 -8.49
N ILE A 50 -3.69 -9.12 -7.30
CA ILE A 50 -4.38 -8.81 -6.04
C ILE A 50 -3.67 -7.63 -5.38
N ALA A 51 -4.41 -6.54 -5.17
CA ALA A 51 -3.88 -5.38 -4.45
C ALA A 51 -3.96 -5.59 -2.95
N VAL A 52 -2.85 -5.34 -2.25
CA VAL A 52 -2.81 -5.29 -0.78
C VAL A 52 -2.53 -3.86 -0.37
N VAL A 53 -3.53 -3.21 0.20
CA VAL A 53 -3.47 -1.80 0.59
C VAL A 53 -2.82 -1.68 1.95
N VAL A 54 -1.72 -0.96 2.00
CA VAL A 54 -0.91 -0.75 3.21
C VAL A 54 -0.66 0.75 3.45
N GLU A 55 -0.10 1.11 4.59
CA GLU A 55 0.07 2.52 4.95
C GLU A 55 1.33 3.15 4.36
N ASP A 56 2.43 2.40 4.24
CA ASP A 56 3.71 2.95 3.84
C ASP A 56 4.41 2.13 2.76
N CYS A 57 5.44 2.72 2.16
CA CYS A 57 6.17 2.12 1.05
C CYS A 57 6.96 0.87 1.46
N VAL A 58 7.48 0.82 2.67
CA VAL A 58 8.22 -0.35 3.17
C VAL A 58 7.29 -1.56 3.25
N SER A 59 6.10 -1.36 3.81
CA SER A 59 5.07 -2.41 3.87
C SER A 59 4.65 -2.87 2.47
N ALA A 60 4.54 -1.95 1.51
CA ALA A 60 4.22 -2.29 0.12
C ALA A 60 5.29 -3.18 -0.52
N VAL A 61 6.56 -2.88 -0.31
CA VAL A 61 7.67 -3.71 -0.81
C VAL A 61 7.65 -5.09 -0.17
N ILE A 62 7.41 -5.15 1.13
CA ILE A 62 7.39 -6.41 1.88
C ILE A 62 6.28 -7.35 1.39
N VAL A 63 5.10 -6.81 1.13
CA VAL A 63 3.94 -7.64 0.75
C VAL A 63 3.86 -7.90 -0.76
N GLY A 64 4.48 -7.07 -1.58
CA GLY A 64 4.39 -7.13 -3.04
C GLY A 64 5.23 -8.24 -3.65
N SER A 65 4.74 -9.46 -3.62
CA SER A 65 5.39 -10.62 -4.24
C SER A 65 4.34 -11.61 -4.74
N GLY A 66 4.70 -12.40 -5.75
CA GLY A 66 3.80 -13.40 -6.33
C GLY A 66 2.53 -12.75 -6.88
N VAL A 67 1.37 -13.16 -6.36
CA VAL A 67 0.06 -12.64 -6.79
C VAL A 67 -0.27 -11.27 -6.21
N TYR A 68 0.52 -10.78 -5.24
CA TYR A 68 0.24 -9.54 -4.53
C TYR A 68 0.97 -8.35 -5.12
N VAL A 69 0.25 -7.24 -5.23
CA VAL A 69 0.82 -5.91 -5.45
C VAL A 69 0.61 -5.10 -4.18
N GLY A 70 1.70 -4.70 -3.54
CA GLY A 70 1.64 -3.80 -2.40
C GLY A 70 1.30 -2.38 -2.87
N VAL A 71 0.28 -1.77 -2.30
CA VAL A 71 -0.17 -0.43 -2.66
C VAL A 71 -0.17 0.43 -1.40
N ALA A 72 0.76 1.37 -1.33
CA ALA A 72 0.87 2.29 -0.21
C ALA A 72 0.01 3.53 -0.47
N VAL A 73 -0.99 3.71 0.37
CA VAL A 73 -1.83 4.90 0.37
C VAL A 73 -1.19 5.95 1.27
N LEU A 74 -0.51 6.88 0.63
CA LEU A 74 0.30 7.90 1.30
C LEU A 74 -0.60 9.06 1.74
N GLY A 75 -1.27 8.89 2.87
CA GLY A 75 -2.19 9.89 3.42
C GLY A 75 -3.24 9.29 4.35
N THR A 76 -4.13 10.14 4.85
CA THR A 76 -5.17 9.76 5.81
C THR A 76 -6.50 9.36 5.17
N SER A 77 -6.63 9.60 3.85
CA SER A 77 -7.84 9.29 3.09
C SER A 77 -7.49 8.78 1.70
N LEU A 78 -8.44 8.11 1.05
CA LEU A 78 -8.31 7.66 -0.33
C LEU A 78 -8.60 8.82 -1.28
N SER A 79 -7.63 9.18 -2.12
CA SER A 79 -7.83 10.12 -3.22
C SER A 79 -8.56 9.45 -4.39
N ASN A 80 -9.05 10.26 -5.33
CA ASN A 80 -9.62 9.73 -6.58
C ASN A 80 -8.58 8.96 -7.40
N SER A 81 -7.32 9.37 -7.37
CA SER A 81 -6.22 8.66 -8.03
C SER A 81 -5.97 7.30 -7.40
N HIS A 82 -6.03 7.19 -6.07
CA HIS A 82 -5.94 5.91 -5.38
C HIS A 82 -7.06 4.96 -5.79
N LYS A 83 -8.29 5.45 -5.82
CA LYS A 83 -9.46 4.66 -6.20
C LYS A 83 -9.37 4.18 -7.64
N ARG A 84 -8.98 5.05 -8.57
CA ARG A 84 -8.78 4.69 -9.98
C ARG A 84 -7.67 3.66 -10.15
N PHE A 85 -6.56 3.82 -9.46
CA PHE A 85 -5.47 2.84 -9.50
C PHE A 85 -5.95 1.47 -9.00
N LEU A 86 -6.66 1.44 -7.87
CA LEU A 86 -7.15 0.20 -7.26
C LEU A 86 -8.27 -0.45 -8.07
N SER A 87 -9.04 0.33 -8.86
CA SER A 87 -10.15 -0.20 -9.66
C SER A 87 -9.72 -1.17 -10.76
N GLN A 88 -8.44 -1.19 -11.13
CA GLN A 88 -7.92 -2.17 -12.10
C GLN A 88 -7.78 -3.58 -11.53
N PHE A 89 -7.82 -3.74 -10.21
CA PHE A 89 -7.74 -5.04 -9.55
C PHE A 89 -9.14 -5.60 -9.28
N SER A 90 -9.29 -6.91 -9.43
CA SER A 90 -10.55 -7.58 -9.08
C SER A 90 -10.72 -7.76 -7.57
N THR A 91 -9.60 -7.83 -6.85
CA THR A 91 -9.57 -7.99 -5.40
C THR A 91 -8.61 -6.97 -4.78
N ALA A 92 -9.07 -6.31 -3.73
CA ALA A 92 -8.25 -5.44 -2.88
C ALA A 92 -8.36 -5.92 -1.43
N ILE A 93 -7.22 -6.17 -0.81
CA ILE A 93 -7.13 -6.57 0.60
C ILE A 93 -6.58 -5.38 1.37
N ILE A 94 -7.32 -4.90 2.35
CA ILE A 94 -6.90 -3.76 3.18
C ILE A 94 -6.16 -4.31 4.40
N ALA A 95 -4.87 -4.02 4.49
CA ALA A 95 -3.96 -4.50 5.53
C ALA A 95 -3.23 -3.34 6.19
N LEU A 96 -4.00 -2.42 6.78
CA LEU A 96 -3.45 -1.29 7.54
C LEU A 96 -2.99 -1.74 8.92
N ASP A 97 -2.25 -0.87 9.60
CA ASP A 97 -1.76 -1.15 10.94
C ASP A 97 -2.92 -1.46 11.91
N PRO A 98 -2.68 -2.30 12.94
CA PRO A 98 -3.75 -2.76 13.84
C PRO A 98 -4.54 -1.65 14.53
N ASP A 99 -3.90 -0.50 14.78
CA ASP A 99 -4.53 0.65 15.43
C ASP A 99 -5.35 1.54 14.48
N ALA A 100 -5.38 1.21 13.19
CA ALA A 100 -6.06 2.00 12.16
C ALA A 100 -7.42 1.40 11.75
N LEU A 101 -8.14 0.77 12.68
CA LEU A 101 -9.41 0.10 12.36
C LEU A 101 -10.48 1.04 11.79
N PRO A 102 -10.72 2.24 12.33
CA PRO A 102 -11.71 3.16 11.74
C PRO A 102 -11.36 3.55 10.31
N LYS A 103 -10.09 3.78 10.02
CA LYS A 103 -9.57 4.09 8.68
C LYS A 103 -9.76 2.88 7.74
N THR A 104 -9.47 1.68 8.23
CA THR A 104 -9.65 0.42 7.49
C THR A 104 -11.12 0.25 7.06
N LEU A 105 -12.05 0.46 7.96
CA LEU A 105 -13.49 0.34 7.67
C LEU A 105 -13.96 1.38 6.67
N SER A 106 -13.47 2.62 6.81
CA SER A 106 -13.76 3.71 5.88
C SER A 106 -13.24 3.40 4.47
N PHE A 107 -12.01 2.94 4.35
CA PHE A 107 -11.40 2.56 3.08
C PHE A 107 -12.17 1.41 2.41
N ALA A 108 -12.53 0.39 3.19
CA ALA A 108 -13.31 -0.74 2.67
C ALA A 108 -14.64 -0.28 2.10
N LYS A 109 -15.35 0.58 2.81
CA LYS A 109 -16.64 1.12 2.38
C LYS A 109 -16.51 1.89 1.07
N GLU A 110 -15.53 2.77 0.97
CA GLU A 110 -15.29 3.56 -0.24
C GLU A 110 -14.87 2.68 -1.43
N LEU A 111 -13.96 1.72 -1.20
CA LEU A 111 -13.43 0.87 -2.27
C LEU A 111 -14.44 -0.09 -2.85
N ARG A 112 -15.46 -0.50 -2.10
CA ARG A 112 -16.50 -1.41 -2.60
C ARG A 112 -17.25 -0.87 -3.82
N THR A 113 -17.22 0.43 -4.04
CA THR A 113 -17.79 1.06 -5.23
C THR A 113 -16.90 0.91 -6.48
N TYR A 114 -15.59 0.73 -6.28
CA TYR A 114 -14.59 0.71 -7.35
C TYR A 114 -13.99 -0.67 -7.60
N VAL A 115 -13.94 -1.53 -6.59
CA VAL A 115 -13.32 -2.85 -6.63
C VAL A 115 -14.39 -3.89 -6.30
N LYS A 116 -14.48 -4.93 -7.12
CA LYS A 116 -15.51 -5.96 -7.01
C LYS A 116 -15.43 -6.75 -5.69
N ASP A 117 -14.24 -7.11 -5.27
CA ASP A 117 -13.99 -7.90 -4.06
C ASP A 117 -13.06 -7.14 -3.13
N VAL A 118 -13.60 -6.64 -2.02
CA VAL A 118 -12.83 -5.91 -1.00
C VAL A 118 -12.83 -6.71 0.29
N LYS A 119 -11.64 -7.04 0.76
CA LYS A 119 -11.43 -7.82 1.99
C LYS A 119 -10.63 -7.02 3.00
N ILE A 120 -10.83 -7.30 4.27
CA ILE A 120 -10.10 -6.70 5.37
C ILE A 120 -9.24 -7.76 6.04
N LEU A 121 -7.95 -7.47 6.16
CA LEU A 121 -7.02 -8.27 6.92
C LEU A 121 -6.74 -7.59 8.26
N LYS A 122 -7.17 -8.21 9.34
CA LYS A 122 -6.82 -7.76 10.70
C LYS A 122 -5.46 -8.28 11.06
N LEU A 123 -4.48 -7.38 11.10
CA LEU A 123 -3.12 -7.71 11.47
C LEU A 123 -2.97 -7.75 12.99
N LYS A 124 -2.09 -8.62 13.47
CA LYS A 124 -1.65 -8.63 14.88
C LYS A 124 -0.65 -7.52 15.14
N ASP A 125 0.22 -7.24 14.15
CA ASP A 125 1.19 -6.16 14.15
C ASP A 125 1.36 -5.64 12.74
N ASP A 126 2.13 -4.58 12.56
CA ASP A 126 2.41 -4.00 11.24
C ASP A 126 2.92 -5.11 10.29
N ILE A 127 2.38 -5.13 9.06
CA ILE A 127 2.68 -6.19 8.08
C ILE A 127 4.18 -6.28 7.75
N LYS A 128 4.93 -5.19 7.88
CA LYS A 128 6.37 -5.18 7.63
C LYS A 128 7.16 -6.08 8.58
N TYR A 129 6.62 -6.42 9.75
CA TYR A 129 7.26 -7.35 10.69
C TYR A 129 7.10 -8.81 10.33
N ARG A 130 6.31 -9.12 9.30
CA ARG A 130 6.15 -10.47 8.74
C ARG A 130 5.78 -11.53 9.76
N LEU A 131 4.90 -11.21 10.70
CA LEU A 131 4.40 -12.22 11.63
C LEU A 131 3.76 -13.37 10.86
N GLU A 132 4.16 -14.60 11.20
CA GLU A 132 3.66 -15.79 10.50
C GLU A 132 2.14 -15.91 10.60
N GLU A 133 1.56 -15.59 11.75
CA GLU A 133 0.11 -15.54 11.95
C GLU A 133 -0.58 -14.62 10.94
N ASP A 134 -0.04 -13.44 10.69
CA ASP A 134 -0.59 -12.48 9.75
C ASP A 134 -0.42 -12.95 8.29
N ARG A 135 0.70 -13.59 7.98
CA ARG A 135 0.94 -14.18 6.66
C ARG A 135 -0.05 -15.32 6.36
N ILE A 136 -0.33 -16.16 7.34
CA ILE A 136 -1.33 -17.24 7.22
C ILE A 136 -2.71 -16.64 6.98
N LYS A 137 -3.11 -15.62 7.72
CA LYS A 137 -4.38 -14.92 7.53
C LYS A 137 -4.49 -14.34 6.11
N LEU A 138 -3.44 -13.72 5.60
CA LEU A 138 -3.42 -13.18 4.24
C LEU A 138 -3.67 -14.29 3.22
N THR A 139 -2.99 -15.41 3.34
CA THR A 139 -3.16 -16.55 2.45
C THR A 139 -4.60 -17.11 2.51
N GLN A 140 -5.17 -17.18 3.70
CA GLN A 140 -6.53 -17.72 3.90
C GLN A 140 -7.62 -16.89 3.21
N ILE A 141 -7.47 -15.56 3.19
CA ILE A 141 -8.47 -14.67 2.57
C ILE A 141 -8.18 -14.39 1.09
N THR A 142 -7.04 -14.82 0.58
CA THR A 142 -6.68 -14.66 -0.82
C THR A 142 -7.53 -15.56 -1.69
N PRO A 143 -8.20 -15.02 -2.74
CA PRO A 143 -8.95 -15.86 -3.68
C PRO A 143 -8.03 -16.86 -4.36
N LYS A 144 -8.50 -18.11 -4.48
CA LYS A 144 -7.79 -19.13 -5.25
C LYS A 144 -7.91 -18.81 -6.72
N GLU A 145 -6.79 -18.82 -7.42
CA GLU A 145 -6.79 -18.75 -8.88
C GLU A 145 -7.30 -20.10 -9.43
N ILE A 146 -8.23 -20.01 -10.36
CA ILE A 146 -8.78 -21.17 -11.05
C ILE A 146 -7.98 -21.38 -12.33
#